data_9c2bb08b241580a25f22ae1998cff3f5
#
_entry.id   9c2bb08b241580a25f22ae1998cff3f5
#
_cell.length_a   1.000
_cell.length_b   1.000
_cell.length_c   1.000
_cell.angle_alpha   90.00
_cell.angle_beta   90.00
_cell.angle_gamma   90.00
#
_symmetry.space_group_name_H-M   'P 1'
#
loop_
_entity.id
_entity.type
_entity.pdbx_description
1 polymer ?
#
loop_
_entity_poly.entity_id
_entity_poly.type
_entity_poly.pdbx_seq_one_letter_code
_entity_poly.pdbx_strand_id
1 'polypeptide(L)'
;MDTLTIDTPIPYLLPPTQPIQIGLVGCGGTGSHLAVALARMASHLRERGSPPLHLIFIDGDRVEAPNIGRQLFAPAERGRHKAQTLADRLNAALGLDIIAVPEMATAALLRELAPPAQTIGILVGAVDTASGRRALHEALARSRWQLWLDSGNEHDWGKVLLGTTTEQRQLHGALALGGICTALPAPTLCYPHLLHDEPADQRAVDAHHRGGVTPTNRLPTTPPDRPSRNQQHQGEVTPTNRLSNALPDRPSRNQHHQGEVTPTNHLPNTPPDRPPRNAHHRGEVTTASRLRNQPQGDCAADMRDGLQSLMINQAMAAIAAQYLHQIISARRITTFETALDLATLTMRSTTITATTLADASGLSIAAITQTDEPGHHRERE
;
A
#
# COMPACT_ATOMS: atom_id res chain seq x y z
N MET A 1 13.85 27.48 25.82
CA MET A 1 13.84 26.03 25.55
C MET A 1 12.41 25.59 25.62
N ASP A 2 11.77 25.46 24.42
CA ASP A 2 10.42 24.96 24.36
C ASP A 2 10.43 23.50 24.84
N THR A 3 9.74 23.26 25.94
CA THR A 3 9.46 21.89 26.43
C THR A 3 8.65 21.18 25.36
N LEU A 4 9.32 20.32 24.56
CA LEU A 4 8.61 19.39 23.68
C LEU A 4 7.65 18.59 24.54
N THR A 5 6.36 18.77 24.32
CA THR A 5 5.37 17.93 24.98
C THR A 5 5.55 16.49 24.45
N ILE A 6 5.44 15.50 25.31
CA ILE A 6 5.64 14.06 25.02
C ILE A 6 4.85 13.61 23.76
N ASP A 7 3.75 14.29 23.45
CA ASP A 7 2.84 13.96 22.35
C ASP A 7 3.00 14.83 21.10
N THR A 8 4.02 15.70 21.03
CA THR A 8 4.25 16.51 19.82
C THR A 8 4.80 15.62 18.69
N PRO A 9 4.21 15.60 17.49
CA PRO A 9 4.72 14.84 16.37
C PRO A 9 6.10 15.33 15.92
N ILE A 10 7.07 14.42 15.88
CA ILE A 10 8.47 14.68 15.53
C ILE A 10 8.74 14.09 14.14
N PRO A 11 9.36 14.83 13.20
CA PRO A 11 9.63 14.32 11.87
C PRO A 11 10.86 13.41 11.82
N TYR A 12 10.80 12.35 11.03
CA TYR A 12 11.95 11.70 10.45
C TYR A 12 12.31 12.43 9.14
N LEU A 13 13.57 12.81 8.98
CA LEU A 13 14.04 13.61 7.85
C LEU A 13 15.01 12.81 6.98
N LEU A 14 14.95 13.05 5.66
CA LEU A 14 15.87 12.49 4.69
C LEU A 14 16.69 13.59 4.01
N PRO A 15 17.91 13.28 3.53
CA PRO A 15 18.71 14.22 2.75
C PRO A 15 17.94 14.73 1.50
N PRO A 16 17.91 16.05 1.27
CA PRO A 16 17.03 16.63 0.25
C PRO A 16 17.43 16.32 -1.20
N THR A 17 18.72 16.11 -1.45
CA THR A 17 19.28 16.05 -2.82
C THR A 17 19.71 14.66 -3.26
N GLN A 18 19.71 13.67 -2.36
CA GLN A 18 20.15 12.32 -2.73
C GLN A 18 19.13 11.63 -3.62
N PRO A 19 19.59 10.87 -4.65
CA PRO A 19 18.74 9.95 -5.41
C PRO A 19 18.08 8.95 -4.48
N ILE A 20 16.94 8.40 -4.92
CA ILE A 20 16.24 7.34 -4.17
C ILE A 20 16.19 6.09 -5.05
N GLN A 21 16.46 4.95 -4.46
CA GLN A 21 16.22 3.64 -5.04
C GLN A 21 15.16 2.91 -4.23
N ILE A 22 14.11 2.42 -4.89
CA ILE A 22 13.05 1.63 -4.28
C ILE A 22 13.12 0.20 -4.82
N GLY A 23 13.26 -0.76 -3.91
CA GLY A 23 13.05 -2.18 -4.17
C GLY A 23 11.63 -2.57 -3.75
N LEU A 24 10.74 -2.77 -4.70
CA LEU A 24 9.39 -3.31 -4.46
C LEU A 24 9.47 -4.83 -4.46
N VAL A 25 9.28 -5.43 -3.30
CA VAL A 25 9.30 -6.88 -3.07
C VAL A 25 7.86 -7.39 -2.96
N GLY A 26 7.49 -8.25 -3.89
CA GLY A 26 6.13 -8.73 -4.08
C GLY A 26 5.35 -7.85 -5.07
N CYS A 27 4.96 -8.45 -6.20
CA CYS A 27 4.19 -7.82 -7.27
C CYS A 27 2.78 -8.46 -7.39
N GLY A 28 2.25 -8.94 -6.27
CA GLY A 28 0.93 -9.55 -6.16
C GLY A 28 -0.21 -8.54 -6.05
N GLY A 29 -1.17 -8.78 -5.14
CA GLY A 29 -2.34 -7.93 -4.93
C GLY A 29 -1.96 -6.47 -4.71
N THR A 30 -1.41 -6.14 -3.55
CA THR A 30 -1.00 -4.78 -3.19
C THR A 30 0.14 -4.27 -4.06
N GLY A 31 1.18 -5.11 -4.29
CA GLY A 31 2.37 -4.70 -5.03
C GLY A 31 2.12 -4.31 -6.47
N SER A 32 1.20 -4.98 -7.20
CA SER A 32 0.88 -4.61 -8.59
C SER A 32 0.21 -3.24 -8.71
N HIS A 33 -0.63 -2.86 -7.75
CA HIS A 33 -1.22 -1.51 -7.68
C HIS A 33 -0.18 -0.46 -7.30
N LEU A 34 0.69 -0.78 -6.33
CA LEU A 34 1.75 0.12 -5.88
C LEU A 34 2.80 0.36 -6.97
N ALA A 35 3.13 -0.65 -7.78
CA ALA A 35 4.03 -0.53 -8.93
C ALA A 35 3.60 0.58 -9.90
N VAL A 36 2.30 0.68 -10.19
CA VAL A 36 1.75 1.76 -11.04
C VAL A 36 1.91 3.13 -10.39
N ALA A 37 1.65 3.25 -9.08
CA ALA A 37 1.81 4.50 -8.36
C ALA A 37 3.28 4.96 -8.35
N LEU A 38 4.22 4.04 -8.09
CA LEU A 38 5.66 4.31 -8.10
C LEU A 38 6.16 4.74 -9.48
N ALA A 39 5.72 4.05 -10.55
CA ALA A 39 6.09 4.41 -11.92
C ALA A 39 5.59 5.81 -12.30
N ARG A 40 4.37 6.18 -11.91
CA ARG A 40 3.84 7.53 -12.13
C ARG A 40 4.62 8.59 -11.34
N MET A 41 5.01 8.30 -10.10
CA MET A 41 5.87 9.21 -9.32
C MET A 41 7.24 9.39 -10.00
N ALA A 42 7.86 8.30 -10.48
CA ALA A 42 9.15 8.37 -11.18
C ALA A 42 9.04 9.20 -12.45
N SER A 43 8.01 9.01 -13.27
CA SER A 43 7.76 9.81 -14.47
C SER A 43 7.58 11.29 -14.13
N HIS A 44 6.76 11.61 -13.14
CA HIS A 44 6.51 12.99 -12.71
C HIS A 44 7.77 13.70 -12.19
N LEU A 45 8.60 12.99 -11.39
CA LEU A 45 9.86 13.54 -10.89
C LEU A 45 10.85 13.81 -12.02
N ARG A 46 10.94 12.90 -13.00
CA ARG A 46 11.80 13.07 -14.18
C ARG A 46 11.40 14.29 -15.00
N GLU A 47 10.12 14.49 -15.25
CA GLU A 47 9.59 15.66 -15.97
C GLU A 47 9.93 16.99 -15.27
N ARG A 48 10.07 16.97 -13.95
CA ARG A 48 10.44 18.15 -13.14
C ARG A 48 11.94 18.35 -12.97
N GLY A 49 12.77 17.49 -13.53
CA GLY A 49 14.23 17.54 -13.33
C GLY A 49 14.64 17.28 -11.87
N SER A 50 13.80 16.60 -11.09
CA SER A 50 14.10 16.22 -9.71
C SER A 50 15.15 15.10 -9.68
N PRO A 51 15.81 14.86 -8.52
CA PRO A 51 16.71 13.71 -8.38
C PRO A 51 16.03 12.41 -8.82
N PRO A 52 16.75 11.51 -9.51
CA PRO A 52 16.14 10.33 -10.09
C PRO A 52 15.57 9.38 -9.03
N LEU A 53 14.44 8.76 -9.35
CA LEU A 53 13.83 7.67 -8.60
C LEU A 53 14.10 6.37 -9.39
N HIS A 54 14.97 5.52 -8.84
CA HIS A 54 15.28 4.22 -9.43
C HIS A 54 14.33 3.17 -8.85
N LEU A 55 13.71 2.39 -9.74
CA LEU A 55 12.74 1.36 -9.35
C LEU A 55 13.25 -0.03 -9.72
N ILE A 56 13.17 -0.95 -8.76
CA ILE A 56 13.46 -2.38 -8.94
C ILE A 56 12.23 -3.16 -8.48
N PHE A 57 11.64 -3.98 -9.34
CA PHE A 57 10.53 -4.86 -9.01
C PHE A 57 11.04 -6.28 -8.84
N ILE A 58 10.76 -6.90 -7.70
CA ILE A 58 11.31 -8.20 -7.28
C ILE A 58 10.14 -9.13 -6.95
N ASP A 59 9.96 -10.18 -7.77
CA ASP A 59 8.92 -11.20 -7.57
C ASP A 59 9.23 -12.42 -8.43
N GLY A 60 9.38 -13.59 -7.81
CA GLY A 60 9.67 -14.85 -8.50
C GLY A 60 8.46 -15.51 -9.13
N ASP A 61 7.26 -15.09 -8.78
CA ASP A 61 6.03 -15.71 -9.24
C ASP A 61 5.72 -15.40 -10.71
N ARG A 62 4.88 -16.28 -11.27
CA ARG A 62 4.25 -16.07 -12.58
C ARG A 62 2.79 -15.68 -12.42
N VAL A 63 2.28 -15.03 -13.44
CA VAL A 63 0.85 -14.69 -13.53
C VAL A 63 0.05 -15.96 -13.77
N GLU A 64 -0.90 -16.23 -12.87
CA GLU A 64 -1.80 -17.39 -12.92
C GLU A 64 -3.26 -16.93 -13.08
N ALA A 65 -4.14 -17.86 -13.44
CA ALA A 65 -5.55 -17.56 -13.63
C ALA A 65 -6.23 -16.93 -12.38
N PRO A 66 -5.98 -17.40 -11.14
CA PRO A 66 -6.56 -16.81 -9.93
C PRO A 66 -6.04 -15.40 -9.62
N ASN A 67 -4.95 -14.98 -10.25
CA ASN A 67 -4.42 -13.62 -10.06
C ASN A 67 -5.20 -12.57 -10.84
N ILE A 68 -5.84 -12.98 -11.95
CA ILE A 68 -6.56 -12.07 -12.84
C ILE A 68 -7.86 -11.64 -12.16
N GLY A 69 -8.07 -10.34 -12.11
CA GLY A 69 -9.23 -9.73 -11.45
C GLY A 69 -8.92 -9.16 -10.07
N ARG A 70 -8.00 -9.74 -9.30
CA ARG A 70 -7.57 -9.20 -8.00
C ARG A 70 -6.16 -8.57 -7.99
N GLN A 71 -5.36 -8.86 -9.01
CA GLN A 71 -4.06 -8.25 -9.27
C GLN A 71 -4.11 -7.55 -10.62
N LEU A 72 -3.24 -6.60 -10.88
CA LEU A 72 -3.24 -5.83 -12.12
C LEU A 72 -2.60 -6.60 -13.29
N PHE A 73 -3.13 -7.78 -13.57
CA PHE A 73 -2.72 -8.61 -14.70
C PHE A 73 -3.89 -8.94 -15.62
N ALA A 74 -3.57 -9.10 -16.92
CA ALA A 74 -4.52 -9.45 -17.95
C ALA A 74 -4.44 -10.95 -18.33
N PRO A 75 -5.51 -11.55 -18.91
CA PRO A 75 -5.49 -12.95 -19.38
C PRO A 75 -4.33 -13.28 -20.34
N ALA A 76 -3.94 -12.33 -21.18
CA ALA A 76 -2.82 -12.48 -22.13
C ALA A 76 -1.44 -12.53 -21.47
N GLU A 77 -1.33 -12.18 -20.19
CA GLU A 77 -0.08 -12.15 -19.43
C GLU A 77 0.18 -13.44 -18.64
N ARG A 78 -0.74 -14.41 -18.69
CA ARG A 78 -0.60 -15.70 -17.98
C ARG A 78 0.69 -16.41 -18.35
N GLY A 79 1.37 -16.96 -17.35
CA GLY A 79 2.65 -17.65 -17.46
C GLY A 79 3.88 -16.73 -17.50
N ARG A 80 3.73 -15.42 -17.69
CA ARG A 80 4.84 -14.47 -17.60
C ARG A 80 5.19 -14.17 -16.14
N HIS A 81 6.44 -13.82 -15.85
CA HIS A 81 6.83 -13.38 -14.51
C HIS A 81 6.14 -12.06 -14.12
N LYS A 82 5.63 -11.96 -12.90
CA LYS A 82 4.87 -10.80 -12.42
C LYS A 82 5.72 -9.52 -12.46
N ALA A 83 6.93 -9.55 -11.91
CA ALA A 83 7.84 -8.41 -11.90
C ALA A 83 8.17 -7.93 -13.31
N GLN A 84 8.54 -8.85 -14.22
CA GLN A 84 8.88 -8.53 -15.60
C GLN A 84 7.68 -7.94 -16.35
N THR A 85 6.49 -8.52 -16.17
CA THR A 85 5.26 -8.07 -16.85
C THR A 85 4.91 -6.62 -16.47
N LEU A 86 5.00 -6.28 -15.17
CA LEU A 86 4.76 -4.91 -14.71
C LEU A 86 5.81 -3.93 -15.21
N ALA A 87 7.10 -4.29 -15.13
CA ALA A 87 8.20 -3.45 -15.57
C ALA A 87 8.11 -3.16 -17.09
N ASP A 88 7.93 -4.20 -17.93
CA ASP A 88 7.81 -4.04 -19.39
C ASP A 88 6.68 -3.08 -19.75
N ARG A 89 5.50 -3.29 -19.15
CA ARG A 89 4.32 -2.48 -19.40
C ARG A 89 4.50 -1.02 -18.99
N LEU A 90 5.07 -0.79 -17.81
CA LEU A 90 5.24 0.55 -17.27
C LEU A 90 6.42 1.29 -17.95
N ASN A 91 7.49 0.58 -18.30
CA ASN A 91 8.58 1.12 -19.09
C ASN A 91 8.08 1.57 -20.48
N ALA A 92 7.33 0.71 -21.17
CA ALA A 92 6.76 1.05 -22.48
C ALA A 92 5.76 2.22 -22.40
N ALA A 93 4.91 2.27 -21.36
CA ALA A 93 3.88 3.29 -21.22
C ALA A 93 4.41 4.66 -20.79
N LEU A 94 5.47 4.70 -19.96
CA LEU A 94 5.96 5.92 -19.31
C LEU A 94 7.42 6.27 -19.69
N GLY A 95 8.06 5.47 -20.56
CA GLY A 95 9.44 5.66 -20.97
C GLY A 95 10.43 5.58 -19.81
N LEU A 96 10.21 4.66 -18.85
CA LEU A 96 11.05 4.46 -17.67
C LEU A 96 12.04 3.30 -17.90
N ASP A 97 12.99 3.16 -16.97
CA ASP A 97 13.98 2.09 -16.91
C ASP A 97 13.85 1.29 -15.63
N ILE A 98 12.63 0.76 -15.36
CA ILE A 98 12.34 -0.08 -14.20
C ILE A 98 13.03 -1.42 -14.40
N ILE A 99 13.84 -1.82 -13.41
CA ILE A 99 14.53 -3.11 -13.41
C ILE A 99 13.57 -4.18 -12.86
N ALA A 100 13.43 -5.27 -13.60
CA ALA A 100 12.69 -6.44 -13.13
C ALA A 100 13.67 -7.54 -12.68
N VAL A 101 13.41 -8.09 -11.50
CA VAL A 101 14.13 -9.24 -10.93
C VAL A 101 13.12 -10.36 -10.72
N PRO A 102 12.99 -11.31 -11.67
CA PRO A 102 12.01 -12.38 -11.61
C PRO A 102 12.47 -13.55 -10.72
N GLU A 103 12.85 -13.23 -9.50
CA GLU A 103 13.38 -14.18 -8.50
C GLU A 103 12.68 -13.96 -7.15
N MET A 104 12.62 -15.03 -6.34
CA MET A 104 12.13 -14.91 -4.97
C MET A 104 13.11 -14.10 -4.13
N ALA A 105 12.56 -13.17 -3.35
CA ALA A 105 13.37 -12.32 -2.50
C ALA A 105 14.09 -13.11 -1.41
N THR A 106 15.41 -13.04 -1.41
CA THR A 106 16.29 -13.55 -0.37
C THR A 106 17.15 -12.41 0.20
N ALA A 107 17.65 -12.57 1.41
CA ALA A 107 18.54 -11.58 2.00
C ALA A 107 19.83 -11.38 1.17
N ALA A 108 20.32 -12.43 0.50
CA ALA A 108 21.47 -12.36 -0.38
C ALA A 108 21.16 -11.49 -1.60
N LEU A 109 20.08 -11.79 -2.32
CA LEU A 109 19.63 -11.02 -3.48
C LEU A 109 19.40 -9.55 -3.13
N LEU A 110 18.68 -9.27 -2.03
CA LEU A 110 18.41 -7.90 -1.60
C LEU A 110 19.68 -7.13 -1.21
N ARG A 111 20.74 -7.81 -0.71
CA ARG A 111 22.05 -7.18 -0.48
C ARG A 111 22.78 -6.85 -1.78
N GLU A 112 22.69 -7.70 -2.79
CA GLU A 112 23.27 -7.43 -4.12
C GLU A 112 22.59 -6.24 -4.80
N LEU A 113 21.27 -6.12 -4.61
CA LEU A 113 20.45 -5.03 -5.15
C LEU A 113 20.50 -3.76 -4.28
N ALA A 114 21.28 -3.74 -3.19
CA ALA A 114 21.35 -2.59 -2.32
C ALA A 114 21.86 -1.33 -3.05
N PRO A 115 21.32 -0.14 -2.73
CA PRO A 115 21.66 1.08 -3.44
C PRO A 115 23.16 1.41 -3.34
N PRO A 116 23.73 2.13 -4.33
CA PRO A 116 25.08 2.65 -4.26
C PRO A 116 25.22 3.67 -3.12
N ALA A 117 26.45 4.00 -2.76
CA ALA A 117 26.70 5.05 -1.78
C ALA A 117 26.03 6.37 -2.20
N GLN A 118 25.59 7.16 -1.22
CA GLN A 118 24.88 8.43 -1.42
C GLN A 118 23.51 8.32 -2.10
N THR A 119 22.94 7.14 -2.20
CA THR A 119 21.57 6.89 -2.64
C THR A 119 20.73 6.40 -1.48
N ILE A 120 19.57 6.97 -1.26
CA ILE A 120 18.62 6.53 -0.24
C ILE A 120 17.95 5.25 -0.71
N GLY A 121 18.10 4.17 0.04
CA GLY A 121 17.49 2.88 -0.25
C GLY A 121 16.22 2.66 0.54
N ILE A 122 15.13 2.35 -0.15
CA ILE A 122 13.84 2.02 0.44
C ILE A 122 13.40 0.63 -0.02
N LEU A 123 13.27 -0.31 0.91
CA LEU A 123 12.58 -1.57 0.67
C LEU A 123 11.09 -1.37 0.87
N VAL A 124 10.30 -1.85 -0.06
CA VAL A 124 8.83 -1.86 0.04
C VAL A 124 8.38 -3.31 0.00
N GLY A 125 7.91 -3.81 1.14
CA GLY A 125 7.39 -5.17 1.28
C GLY A 125 5.89 -5.19 1.01
N ALA A 126 5.48 -5.93 -0.02
CA ALA A 126 4.09 -6.27 -0.32
C ALA A 126 3.95 -7.80 -0.42
N VAL A 127 4.53 -8.49 0.57
CA VAL A 127 4.62 -9.95 0.66
C VAL A 127 3.69 -10.47 1.76
N ASP A 128 3.12 -11.64 1.55
CA ASP A 128 2.23 -12.34 2.48
C ASP A 128 2.94 -13.43 3.32
N THR A 129 4.21 -13.75 3.00
CA THR A 129 4.97 -14.81 3.66
C THR A 129 5.95 -14.29 4.70
N ALA A 130 6.12 -15.02 5.80
CA ALA A 130 7.15 -14.72 6.80
C ALA A 130 8.56 -14.84 6.21
N SER A 131 8.80 -15.73 5.24
CA SER A 131 10.11 -15.86 4.57
C SER A 131 10.48 -14.58 3.82
N GLY A 132 9.54 -13.95 3.10
CA GLY A 132 9.76 -12.67 2.44
C GLY A 132 10.08 -11.56 3.45
N ARG A 133 9.35 -11.50 4.58
CA ARG A 133 9.63 -10.51 5.64
C ARG A 133 10.95 -10.76 6.37
N ARG A 134 11.37 -12.03 6.54
CA ARG A 134 12.72 -12.36 7.03
C ARG A 134 13.81 -11.83 6.10
N ALA A 135 13.64 -11.98 4.79
CA ALA A 135 14.59 -11.46 3.81
C ALA A 135 14.71 -9.92 3.87
N LEU A 136 13.57 -9.21 4.00
CA LEU A 136 13.53 -7.75 4.16
C LEU A 136 14.19 -7.32 5.48
N HIS A 137 13.88 -8.00 6.58
CA HIS A 137 14.49 -7.75 7.89
C HIS A 137 16.02 -7.87 7.84
N GLU A 138 16.54 -8.97 7.29
CA GLU A 138 17.99 -9.18 7.19
C GLU A 138 18.66 -8.20 6.23
N ALA A 139 17.99 -7.84 5.14
CA ALA A 139 18.50 -6.84 4.20
C ALA A 139 18.59 -5.46 4.85
N LEU A 140 17.58 -5.02 5.60
CA LEU A 140 17.62 -3.77 6.34
C LEU A 140 18.73 -3.78 7.38
N ALA A 141 18.92 -4.88 8.12
CA ALA A 141 19.91 -5.01 9.18
C ALA A 141 21.37 -5.00 8.67
N ARG A 142 21.62 -5.50 7.45
CA ARG A 142 22.97 -5.88 6.99
C ARG A 142 23.38 -5.34 5.64
N SER A 143 22.68 -4.34 5.12
CA SER A 143 23.03 -3.74 3.84
C SER A 143 22.85 -2.21 3.84
N ARG A 144 22.84 -1.58 2.65
CA ARG A 144 22.65 -0.13 2.52
C ARG A 144 21.19 0.28 2.31
N TRP A 145 20.24 -0.63 2.48
CA TRP A 145 18.84 -0.24 2.60
C TRP A 145 18.64 0.50 3.92
N GLN A 146 17.96 1.64 3.88
CA GLN A 146 17.84 2.55 5.03
C GLN A 146 16.43 2.58 5.60
N LEU A 147 15.43 2.30 4.76
CA LEU A 147 14.03 2.27 5.16
C LEU A 147 13.37 0.98 4.67
N TRP A 148 12.46 0.50 5.48
CA TRP A 148 11.55 -0.57 5.10
C TRP A 148 10.11 -0.14 5.36
N LEU A 149 9.32 -0.02 4.28
CA LEU A 149 7.88 0.15 4.30
C LEU A 149 7.24 -1.21 4.05
N ASP A 150 6.56 -1.77 5.04
CA ASP A 150 5.79 -3.01 4.90
C ASP A 150 4.31 -2.69 4.71
N SER A 151 3.68 -3.36 3.77
CA SER A 151 2.24 -3.27 3.54
C SER A 151 1.63 -4.67 3.60
N GLY A 152 1.09 -4.99 4.77
CA GLY A 152 0.37 -6.24 5.03
C GLY A 152 -1.13 -6.01 5.07
N ASN A 153 -1.89 -6.95 4.52
CA ASN A 153 -3.34 -6.94 4.61
C ASN A 153 -3.90 -8.36 4.74
N GLU A 154 -5.06 -8.44 5.36
CA GLU A 154 -5.94 -9.60 5.38
C GLU A 154 -7.20 -9.30 4.55
N HIS A 155 -8.32 -9.91 4.89
CA HIS A 155 -9.53 -9.88 4.08
C HIS A 155 -10.09 -8.46 3.86
N ASP A 156 -10.27 -7.69 4.92
CA ASP A 156 -10.89 -6.36 4.94
C ASP A 156 -10.13 -5.33 5.80
N TRP A 157 -8.99 -5.71 6.35
CA TRP A 157 -8.13 -4.81 7.08
C TRP A 157 -6.66 -4.94 6.68
N GLY A 158 -5.87 -3.93 7.00
CA GLY A 158 -4.44 -3.96 6.73
C GLY A 158 -3.68 -2.87 7.46
N LYS A 159 -2.36 -2.98 7.39
CA LYS A 159 -1.43 -2.00 7.96
C LYS A 159 -0.32 -1.64 6.99
N VAL A 160 0.08 -0.38 7.03
CA VAL A 160 1.35 0.10 6.49
C VAL A 160 2.23 0.52 7.64
N LEU A 161 3.47 0.03 7.66
CA LEU A 161 4.48 0.30 8.69
C LEU A 161 5.76 0.77 8.03
N LEU A 162 6.34 1.83 8.56
CA LEU A 162 7.64 2.35 8.14
C LEU A 162 8.65 2.23 9.27
N GLY A 163 9.79 1.61 9.00
CA GLY A 163 10.89 1.52 9.96
C GLY A 163 12.25 1.72 9.31
N THR A 164 13.26 1.96 10.14
CA THR A 164 14.64 2.21 9.72
C THR A 164 15.65 1.29 10.38
N THR A 165 15.27 0.63 11.47
CA THR A 165 16.17 -0.28 12.18
C THR A 165 15.47 -1.53 12.69
N THR A 166 16.18 -2.66 12.60
CA THR A 166 15.79 -3.94 13.17
C THR A 166 16.38 -4.16 14.56
N GLU A 167 17.17 -3.23 15.06
CA GLU A 167 17.89 -3.35 16.33
C GLU A 167 17.35 -2.36 17.37
N GLN A 168 16.80 -2.88 18.46
CA GLN A 168 16.23 -2.06 19.52
C GLN A 168 17.25 -1.07 20.12
N ARG A 169 18.54 -1.44 20.20
CA ARG A 169 19.59 -0.55 20.70
C ARG A 169 19.75 0.74 19.90
N GLN A 170 19.44 0.74 18.59
CA GLN A 170 19.52 1.93 17.73
C GLN A 170 18.35 2.89 17.94
N LEU A 171 17.35 2.52 18.71
CA LEU A 171 16.24 3.39 19.11
C LEU A 171 16.55 4.20 20.39
N HIS A 172 17.62 3.85 21.14
CA HIS A 172 18.07 4.66 22.25
C HIS A 172 18.51 6.03 21.75
N GLY A 173 17.98 7.07 22.36
CA GLY A 173 18.22 8.44 21.93
C GLY A 173 17.64 8.84 20.58
N ALA A 174 16.74 8.05 19.99
CA ALA A 174 16.16 8.33 18.67
C ALA A 174 15.46 9.69 18.58
N LEU A 175 15.02 10.26 19.70
CA LEU A 175 14.43 11.59 19.83
C LEU A 175 15.28 12.55 20.69
N ALA A 176 16.53 12.21 20.99
CA ALA A 176 17.40 13.04 21.81
C ALA A 176 17.79 14.36 21.13
N LEU A 177 17.84 14.39 19.79
CA LEU A 177 18.03 15.60 19.00
C LEU A 177 16.67 16.33 18.89
N GLY A 178 16.52 17.42 19.63
CA GLY A 178 15.26 18.14 19.69
C GLY A 178 14.64 18.41 18.31
N GLY A 179 13.41 17.93 18.10
CA GLY A 179 12.64 18.17 16.89
C GLY A 179 12.93 17.25 15.69
N ILE A 180 13.80 16.24 15.83
CA ILE A 180 14.13 15.28 14.76
C ILE A 180 14.11 13.86 15.31
N CYS A 181 13.45 12.94 14.61
CA CYS A 181 13.56 11.51 14.84
C CYS A 181 14.71 10.94 14.01
N THR A 182 15.61 10.18 14.63
CA THR A 182 16.79 9.60 13.96
C THR A 182 16.62 8.13 13.60
N ALA A 183 15.73 7.41 14.27
CA ALA A 183 15.45 6.00 14.03
C ALA A 183 13.99 5.64 14.31
N LEU A 184 13.44 4.71 13.51
CA LEU A 184 12.11 4.15 13.64
C LEU A 184 12.20 2.62 13.77
N PRO A 185 11.41 1.99 14.65
CA PRO A 185 11.39 0.54 14.76
C PRO A 185 10.90 -0.10 13.45
N ALA A 186 11.63 -1.10 12.95
CA ALA A 186 11.20 -1.87 11.79
C ALA A 186 9.86 -2.58 12.07
N PRO A 187 9.09 -2.94 11.03
CA PRO A 187 7.83 -3.69 11.18
C PRO A 187 7.95 -4.92 12.08
N THR A 188 9.07 -5.61 12.03
CA THR A 188 9.37 -6.81 12.83
C THR A 188 9.79 -6.52 14.28
N LEU A 189 10.18 -5.30 14.60
CA LEU A 189 10.32 -4.87 16.00
C LEU A 189 8.97 -4.53 16.62
N CYS A 190 8.11 -3.86 15.86
CA CYS A 190 6.75 -3.56 16.30
C CYS A 190 5.90 -4.85 16.44
N TYR A 191 6.09 -5.79 15.50
CA TYR A 191 5.29 -7.02 15.37
C TYR A 191 6.19 -8.24 15.11
N PRO A 192 6.83 -8.82 16.16
CA PRO A 192 7.78 -9.94 15.98
C PRO A 192 7.17 -11.19 15.34
N HIS A 193 5.85 -11.41 15.48
CA HIS A 193 5.14 -12.53 14.85
C HIS A 193 5.20 -12.50 13.31
N LEU A 194 5.47 -11.36 12.68
CA LEU A 194 5.65 -11.26 11.23
C LEU A 194 6.83 -12.09 10.68
N LEU A 195 7.74 -12.55 11.55
CA LEU A 195 8.85 -13.43 11.22
C LEU A 195 8.50 -14.91 11.28
N HIS A 196 7.30 -15.26 11.72
CA HIS A 196 6.86 -16.64 11.92
C HIS A 196 5.67 -16.95 11.01
N ASP A 197 5.67 -18.13 10.43
CA ASP A 197 4.51 -18.64 9.70
C ASP A 197 3.48 -19.12 10.74
N GLU A 198 2.35 -18.44 10.84
CA GLU A 198 1.26 -18.84 11.74
C GLU A 198 0.60 -20.11 11.20
N PRO A 199 0.28 -21.10 12.06
CA PRO A 199 -0.57 -22.22 11.68
C PRO A 199 -1.92 -21.70 11.16
N ALA A 200 -2.45 -22.32 10.11
CA ALA A 200 -3.68 -21.87 9.44
C ALA A 200 -4.88 -21.73 10.39
N ASP A 201 -4.94 -22.54 11.46
CA ASP A 201 -6.01 -22.50 12.47
C ASP A 201 -5.98 -21.26 13.38
N GLN A 202 -4.82 -20.64 13.57
CA GLN A 202 -4.67 -19.49 14.45
C GLN A 202 -5.02 -18.17 13.74
N ARG A 203 -4.86 -18.12 12.41
CA ARG A 203 -5.25 -16.96 11.59
C ARG A 203 -6.75 -16.64 11.68
N ALA A 204 -7.59 -17.68 11.79
CA ALA A 204 -9.04 -17.52 11.89
C ALA A 204 -9.50 -17.01 13.27
N VAL A 205 -8.79 -17.36 14.35
CA VAL A 205 -9.14 -16.98 15.74
C VAL A 205 -8.69 -15.57 16.05
N ASP A 206 -7.51 -15.16 15.55
CA ASP A 206 -6.95 -13.83 15.80
C ASP A 206 -7.64 -12.73 14.99
N ALA A 207 -8.22 -13.05 13.83
CA ALA A 207 -9.06 -12.11 13.08
C ALA A 207 -10.28 -11.64 13.91
N HIS A 208 -10.85 -12.52 14.74
CA HIS A 208 -11.96 -12.19 15.63
C HIS A 208 -11.55 -11.41 16.88
N HIS A 209 -10.31 -11.54 17.36
CA HIS A 209 -9.86 -10.90 18.60
C HIS A 209 -9.15 -9.55 18.38
N ARG A 210 -8.64 -9.26 17.19
CA ARG A 210 -7.94 -8.00 16.89
C ARG A 210 -8.86 -6.85 16.45
N GLY A 211 -10.14 -7.13 16.19
CA GLY A 211 -11.19 -6.10 16.02
C GLY A 211 -11.66 -5.46 17.33
N GLY A 212 -11.27 -6.00 18.49
CA GLY A 212 -11.68 -5.54 19.81
C GLY A 212 -10.74 -4.52 20.43
N VAL A 213 -10.65 -3.32 19.90
CA VAL A 213 -10.29 -2.17 20.73
C VAL A 213 -11.53 -1.86 21.55
N THR A 214 -11.57 -2.35 22.78
CA THR A 214 -12.56 -1.90 23.76
C THR A 214 -12.46 -0.39 23.89
N PRO A 215 -13.53 0.38 23.57
CA PRO A 215 -13.55 1.79 23.89
C PRO A 215 -13.72 1.88 25.40
N THR A 216 -12.64 2.10 26.15
CA THR A 216 -12.70 2.60 27.52
C THR A 216 -13.09 4.07 27.46
N ASN A 217 -14.35 4.34 27.17
CA ASN A 217 -15.07 5.53 27.56
C ASN A 217 -16.56 5.20 27.52
N ARG A 218 -17.03 4.49 28.55
CA ARG A 218 -18.43 4.53 28.91
C ARG A 218 -18.69 5.93 29.50
N LEU A 219 -19.28 6.79 28.71
CA LEU A 219 -20.07 7.89 29.25
C LEU A 219 -21.21 7.30 30.08
N PRO A 220 -21.46 7.78 31.31
CA PRO A 220 -22.57 7.32 32.12
C PRO A 220 -23.88 7.71 31.43
N THR A 221 -24.65 6.71 31.02
CA THR A 221 -26.00 6.88 30.53
C THR A 221 -26.91 7.09 31.75
N THR A 222 -27.13 8.33 32.14
CA THR A 222 -28.35 8.74 32.85
C THR A 222 -29.32 9.25 31.80
N PRO A 223 -30.54 8.71 31.70
CA PRO A 223 -31.54 9.28 30.82
C PRO A 223 -32.01 10.61 31.38
N PRO A 224 -32.16 11.66 30.58
CA PRO A 224 -32.82 12.88 31.03
C PRO A 224 -34.30 12.64 31.14
N ASP A 225 -34.86 13.04 32.31
CA ASP A 225 -36.26 13.09 32.60
C ASP A 225 -37.03 13.85 31.51
N ARG A 226 -38.18 13.27 31.12
CA ARG A 226 -39.18 13.90 30.25
C ARG A 226 -39.88 15.03 31.02
N PRO A 227 -39.92 16.24 30.53
CA PRO A 227 -40.95 17.21 30.92
C PRO A 227 -42.21 17.01 30.06
N SER A 228 -43.30 17.00 30.75
CA SER A 228 -44.68 16.89 30.28
C SER A 228 -45.07 18.12 29.39
N ARG A 229 -45.91 17.73 28.45
CA ARG A 229 -46.81 18.47 27.59
C ARG A 229 -47.45 19.69 28.27
N ASN A 230 -47.37 20.90 27.70
CA ASN A 230 -48.57 21.67 27.34
C ASN A 230 -48.22 22.98 26.57
N GLN A 231 -49.15 23.26 25.65
CA GLN A 231 -49.63 24.52 25.14
C GLN A 231 -49.05 25.05 23.81
N GLN A 232 -50.03 25.11 22.94
CA GLN A 232 -50.20 25.80 21.67
C GLN A 232 -49.67 27.24 21.65
N HIS A 233 -49.00 27.60 20.57
CA HIS A 233 -49.25 28.93 19.92
C HIS A 233 -49.04 28.77 18.44
N GLN A 234 -50.09 29.18 17.69
CA GLN A 234 -50.14 29.44 16.25
C GLN A 234 -49.27 30.67 15.94
N GLY A 235 -48.50 30.60 14.89
CA GLY A 235 -47.76 31.73 14.33
C GLY A 235 -47.54 31.51 12.84
N GLU A 236 -48.37 32.14 12.05
CA GLU A 236 -48.33 32.28 10.61
C GLU A 236 -47.07 33.03 10.18
N VAL A 237 -46.26 32.52 9.27
CA VAL A 237 -45.28 33.29 8.52
C VAL A 237 -45.22 32.81 7.06
N THR A 238 -45.59 33.74 6.22
CA THR A 238 -45.61 33.74 4.75
C THR A 238 -44.21 33.53 4.12
N PRO A 239 -44.14 32.99 2.90
CA PRO A 239 -42.89 32.75 2.19
C PRO A 239 -42.60 33.91 1.21
N THR A 240 -41.40 34.45 1.28
CA THR A 240 -40.82 35.25 0.20
C THR A 240 -39.28 35.02 0.17
N ASN A 241 -38.77 34.43 -0.88
CA ASN A 241 -37.81 35.02 -1.79
C ASN A 241 -37.25 33.97 -2.77
N ARG A 242 -37.65 34.18 -4.02
CA ARG A 242 -36.98 33.63 -5.19
C ARG A 242 -35.66 34.38 -5.37
N LEU A 243 -34.57 33.67 -5.52
CA LEU A 243 -33.37 34.17 -6.17
C LEU A 243 -33.05 33.27 -7.38
N SER A 244 -33.30 33.88 -8.52
CA SER A 244 -32.90 33.42 -9.85
C SER A 244 -31.39 33.64 -10.01
N ASN A 245 -30.63 32.61 -10.30
CA ASN A 245 -29.29 32.74 -10.83
C ASN A 245 -29.27 32.35 -12.31
N ALA A 246 -29.13 33.39 -13.12
CA ALA A 246 -28.86 33.29 -14.54
C ALA A 246 -27.39 32.97 -14.77
N LEU A 247 -27.15 32.03 -15.69
CA LEU A 247 -25.83 31.69 -16.25
C LEU A 247 -25.43 32.76 -17.28
N PRO A 248 -24.17 33.18 -17.37
CA PRO A 248 -23.72 34.04 -18.46
C PRO A 248 -23.43 33.28 -19.73
N ASP A 249 -23.81 33.90 -20.84
CA ASP A 249 -23.65 33.48 -22.22
C ASP A 249 -22.20 33.27 -22.66
N ARG A 250 -22.01 32.23 -23.50
CA ARG A 250 -20.80 32.02 -24.27
C ARG A 250 -20.81 32.89 -25.53
N PRO A 251 -19.73 33.54 -25.90
CA PRO A 251 -19.62 34.16 -27.22
C PRO A 251 -19.23 33.13 -28.29
N SER A 252 -20.04 33.10 -29.34
CA SER A 252 -19.77 32.43 -30.60
C SER A 252 -18.66 33.15 -31.37
N ARG A 253 -17.71 32.41 -31.93
CA ARG A 253 -16.82 32.88 -32.97
C ARG A 253 -16.76 31.90 -34.12
N ASN A 254 -17.47 32.24 -35.16
CA ASN A 254 -17.28 31.76 -36.53
C ASN A 254 -15.96 32.30 -37.06
N GLN A 255 -15.18 31.45 -37.73
CA GLN A 255 -14.69 31.79 -39.09
C GLN A 255 -14.07 30.59 -39.78
N HIS A 256 -14.47 30.47 -41.04
CA HIS A 256 -14.10 29.53 -42.09
C HIS A 256 -12.60 29.44 -42.35
N HIS A 257 -12.12 28.22 -42.65
CA HIS A 257 -11.23 28.02 -43.79
C HIS A 257 -11.49 26.65 -44.40
N GLN A 258 -11.89 26.67 -45.68
CA GLN A 258 -11.99 25.54 -46.57
C GLN A 258 -10.55 25.13 -46.99
N GLY A 259 -10.28 23.84 -46.98
CA GLY A 259 -9.11 23.22 -47.54
C GLY A 259 -9.49 21.83 -48.01
N GLU A 260 -9.76 21.73 -49.31
CA GLU A 260 -10.03 20.52 -50.04
C GLU A 260 -8.77 19.65 -50.16
N VAL A 261 -8.80 18.40 -49.67
CA VAL A 261 -7.85 17.36 -50.06
C VAL A 261 -8.58 16.05 -50.19
N THR A 262 -8.75 15.60 -51.40
CA THR A 262 -9.25 14.27 -51.80
C THR A 262 -8.24 13.19 -51.42
N PRO A 263 -8.66 12.04 -50.89
CA PRO A 263 -7.89 10.82 -50.96
C PRO A 263 -8.56 9.81 -51.83
N THR A 264 -7.96 9.52 -52.96
CA THR A 264 -8.13 8.28 -53.70
C THR A 264 -7.21 7.22 -53.09
N ASN A 265 -7.82 6.11 -52.59
CA ASN A 265 -7.19 4.79 -52.65
C ASN A 265 -8.19 3.67 -52.46
N HIS A 266 -8.35 2.92 -53.52
CA HIS A 266 -9.10 1.65 -53.64
C HIS A 266 -8.43 0.57 -52.79
N LEU A 267 -9.21 -0.13 -51.97
CA LEU A 267 -8.92 -1.47 -51.46
C LEU A 267 -9.92 -2.47 -52.07
N PRO A 268 -9.44 -3.61 -52.56
CA PRO A 268 -10.37 -4.66 -53.06
C PRO A 268 -10.87 -5.52 -51.91
N ASN A 269 -12.18 -5.68 -51.86
CA ASN A 269 -12.89 -6.67 -51.06
C ASN A 269 -12.72 -8.05 -51.69
N THR A 270 -12.16 -9.00 -50.94
CA THR A 270 -12.42 -10.42 -51.11
C THR A 270 -12.47 -11.11 -49.75
N PRO A 271 -13.56 -11.80 -49.41
CA PRO A 271 -13.63 -12.60 -48.19
C PRO A 271 -12.98 -13.98 -48.42
N PRO A 272 -12.31 -14.57 -47.43
CA PRO A 272 -11.80 -15.92 -47.53
C PRO A 272 -12.92 -16.95 -47.27
N ASP A 273 -12.90 -18.00 -48.09
CA ASP A 273 -13.78 -19.15 -48.13
C ASP A 273 -13.95 -19.88 -46.82
N ARG A 274 -15.20 -20.30 -46.55
CA ARG A 274 -15.56 -21.30 -45.53
C ARG A 274 -15.20 -22.69 -46.03
N PRO A 275 -14.59 -23.57 -45.21
CA PRO A 275 -14.54 -24.99 -45.50
C PRO A 275 -15.85 -25.70 -45.13
N PRO A 276 -16.15 -26.85 -45.74
CA PRO A 276 -17.49 -27.47 -45.76
C PRO A 276 -17.79 -28.27 -44.48
N ARG A 277 -19.04 -28.23 -44.08
CA ARG A 277 -19.64 -29.15 -43.10
C ARG A 277 -19.67 -30.56 -43.70
N ASN A 278 -19.12 -31.53 -42.97
CA ASN A 278 -19.46 -32.92 -43.15
C ASN A 278 -19.98 -33.57 -41.87
N ALA A 279 -20.95 -34.40 -42.12
CA ALA A 279 -21.97 -34.98 -41.31
C ALA A 279 -21.51 -36.19 -40.48
N HIS A 280 -22.30 -36.43 -39.43
CA HIS A 280 -22.69 -37.68 -38.80
C HIS A 280 -21.64 -38.74 -38.44
N HIS A 281 -21.45 -38.92 -37.14
CA HIS A 281 -21.50 -40.26 -36.56
C HIS A 281 -22.22 -40.25 -35.20
N ARG A 282 -23.30 -41.01 -35.13
CA ARG A 282 -23.96 -41.49 -33.92
C ARG A 282 -23.04 -42.44 -33.20
N GLY A 283 -22.90 -42.31 -31.89
CA GLY A 283 -22.29 -43.26 -30.99
C GLY A 283 -22.94 -43.11 -29.61
N GLU A 284 -23.58 -44.15 -29.18
CA GLU A 284 -24.44 -44.33 -28.01
C GLU A 284 -23.79 -44.00 -26.66
N VAL A 285 -24.60 -43.33 -25.86
CA VAL A 285 -24.95 -43.57 -24.45
C VAL A 285 -24.16 -44.71 -23.72
N THR A 286 -23.40 -44.36 -22.70
CA THR A 286 -23.45 -44.87 -21.33
C THR A 286 -22.36 -44.22 -20.50
N THR A 287 -22.71 -43.42 -19.54
CA THR A 287 -22.40 -43.52 -18.11
C THR A 287 -22.72 -42.25 -17.37
N ALA A 288 -24.01 -42.12 -17.12
CA ALA A 288 -24.49 -41.29 -16.01
C ALA A 288 -24.27 -42.06 -14.71
N SER A 289 -23.13 -41.87 -14.04
CA SER A 289 -22.96 -42.25 -12.61
C SER A 289 -21.52 -42.00 -12.10
N ARG A 290 -21.02 -40.74 -12.11
CA ARG A 290 -19.89 -40.31 -11.26
C ARG A 290 -19.78 -38.80 -11.09
N LEU A 291 -20.91 -38.11 -10.99
CA LEU A 291 -20.95 -36.71 -10.58
C LEU A 291 -21.92 -36.56 -9.40
N ARG A 292 -21.58 -37.18 -8.29
CA ARG A 292 -22.17 -36.83 -6.98
C ARG A 292 -21.07 -36.82 -5.95
N ASN A 293 -20.93 -35.66 -5.29
CA ASN A 293 -20.06 -35.29 -4.19
C ASN A 293 -18.79 -34.53 -4.61
N GLN A 294 -18.99 -33.36 -5.20
CA GLN A 294 -18.19 -32.19 -4.85
C GLN A 294 -19.07 -31.29 -3.99
N PRO A 295 -18.59 -30.78 -2.85
CA PRO A 295 -19.29 -29.73 -2.15
C PRO A 295 -19.41 -28.55 -3.13
N GLN A 296 -20.63 -28.13 -3.40
CA GLN A 296 -20.90 -26.87 -4.09
C GLN A 296 -20.40 -25.76 -3.15
N GLY A 297 -19.16 -25.33 -3.33
CA GLY A 297 -18.68 -24.06 -2.79
C GLY A 297 -19.62 -22.97 -3.29
N ASP A 298 -20.13 -22.17 -2.36
CA ASP A 298 -21.03 -21.07 -2.67
C ASP A 298 -20.27 -20.05 -3.53
N CYS A 299 -20.44 -20.11 -4.86
CA CYS A 299 -19.80 -19.20 -5.83
C CYS A 299 -20.04 -17.71 -5.48
N ALA A 300 -21.08 -17.41 -4.73
CA ALA A 300 -21.36 -16.07 -4.26
C ALA A 300 -20.47 -15.67 -3.06
N ALA A 301 -20.00 -16.64 -2.25
CA ALA A 301 -19.02 -16.40 -1.20
C ALA A 301 -17.65 -16.18 -1.82
N ASP A 302 -17.21 -17.03 -2.76
CA ASP A 302 -15.92 -16.90 -3.46
C ASP A 302 -15.81 -15.57 -4.23
N MET A 303 -16.92 -15.09 -4.84
CA MET A 303 -16.92 -13.77 -5.49
C MET A 303 -16.84 -12.62 -4.49
N ARG A 304 -17.50 -12.72 -3.34
CA ARG A 304 -17.44 -11.70 -2.28
C ARG A 304 -16.03 -11.63 -1.70
N ASP A 305 -15.40 -12.75 -1.44
CA ASP A 305 -14.03 -12.82 -0.93
C ASP A 305 -13.03 -12.25 -1.94
N GLY A 306 -13.19 -12.55 -3.23
CA GLY A 306 -12.35 -11.98 -4.29
C GLY A 306 -12.49 -10.46 -4.43
N LEU A 307 -13.68 -9.90 -4.29
CA LEU A 307 -13.92 -8.46 -4.38
C LEU A 307 -13.38 -7.70 -3.15
N GLN A 308 -13.54 -8.24 -1.95
CA GLN A 308 -12.99 -7.64 -0.74
C GLN A 308 -11.46 -7.63 -0.78
N SER A 309 -10.83 -8.74 -1.16
CA SER A 309 -9.38 -8.80 -1.35
C SER A 309 -8.87 -7.78 -2.38
N LEU A 310 -9.65 -7.49 -3.43
CA LEU A 310 -9.30 -6.46 -4.41
C LEU A 310 -9.33 -5.05 -3.80
N MET A 311 -10.37 -4.71 -3.06
CA MET A 311 -10.51 -3.37 -2.48
C MET A 311 -9.46 -3.09 -1.43
N ILE A 312 -9.17 -4.04 -0.53
CA ILE A 312 -8.13 -3.86 0.49
C ILE A 312 -6.75 -3.71 -0.14
N ASN A 313 -6.43 -4.48 -1.19
CA ASN A 313 -5.17 -4.37 -1.91
C ASN A 313 -4.95 -2.98 -2.50
N GLN A 314 -5.97 -2.42 -3.15
CA GLN A 314 -5.91 -1.06 -3.72
C GLN A 314 -5.78 0.01 -2.63
N ALA A 315 -6.54 -0.10 -1.55
CA ALA A 315 -6.51 0.85 -0.46
C ALA A 315 -5.14 0.85 0.25
N MET A 316 -4.59 -0.34 0.51
CA MET A 316 -3.27 -0.48 1.11
C MET A 316 -2.16 0.05 0.20
N ALA A 317 -2.24 -0.21 -1.10
CA ALA A 317 -1.32 0.35 -2.09
C ALA A 317 -1.38 1.88 -2.13
N ALA A 318 -2.58 2.47 -2.04
CA ALA A 318 -2.75 3.91 -2.01
C ALA A 318 -2.15 4.54 -0.73
N ILE A 319 -2.33 3.91 0.44
CA ILE A 319 -1.73 4.37 1.70
C ILE A 319 -0.20 4.25 1.62
N ALA A 320 0.33 3.11 1.18
CA ALA A 320 1.78 2.91 1.00
C ALA A 320 2.37 3.94 0.00
N ALA A 321 1.67 4.19 -1.11
CA ALA A 321 2.06 5.21 -2.08
C ALA A 321 2.10 6.61 -1.46
N GLN A 322 1.17 6.95 -0.55
CA GLN A 322 1.14 8.23 0.15
C GLN A 322 2.36 8.39 1.08
N TYR A 323 2.77 7.33 1.80
CA TYR A 323 4.02 7.34 2.58
C TYR A 323 5.21 7.63 1.68
N LEU A 324 5.35 6.89 0.57
CA LEU A 324 6.43 7.07 -0.38
C LEU A 324 6.42 8.45 -1.04
N HIS A 325 5.23 8.97 -1.36
CA HIS A 325 5.10 10.33 -1.89
C HIS A 325 5.60 11.38 -0.88
N GLN A 326 5.27 11.29 0.40
CA GLN A 326 5.78 12.20 1.43
C GLN A 326 7.31 12.08 1.58
N ILE A 327 7.83 10.84 1.63
CA ILE A 327 9.27 10.57 1.71
C ILE A 327 10.01 11.15 0.50
N ILE A 328 9.50 10.94 -0.71
CA ILE A 328 10.13 11.35 -1.96
C ILE A 328 10.04 12.86 -2.16
N SER A 329 8.86 13.45 -1.98
CA SER A 329 8.58 14.85 -2.33
C SER A 329 8.92 15.82 -1.20
N ALA A 330 8.54 15.50 0.05
CA ALA A 330 8.76 16.36 1.21
C ALA A 330 10.04 16.03 1.99
N ARG A 331 10.69 14.89 1.70
CA ARG A 331 11.86 14.38 2.45
C ARG A 331 11.64 14.35 3.96
N ARG A 332 10.40 14.21 4.35
CA ARG A 332 9.94 14.29 5.72
C ARG A 332 8.72 13.40 5.93
N ILE A 333 8.70 12.72 7.07
CA ILE A 333 7.51 11.96 7.51
C ILE A 333 7.33 12.09 9.02
N THR A 334 6.08 12.19 9.47
CA THR A 334 5.71 12.30 10.89
C THR A 334 4.85 11.13 11.37
N THR A 335 4.57 10.17 10.48
CA THR A 335 3.73 9.01 10.74
C THR A 335 4.51 7.76 10.37
N PHE A 336 4.49 6.72 11.21
CA PHE A 336 5.21 5.48 10.92
C PHE A 336 4.31 4.24 10.81
N GLU A 337 3.06 4.34 11.25
CA GLU A 337 2.07 3.28 11.09
C GLU A 337 0.72 3.85 10.64
N THR A 338 0.03 3.15 9.75
CA THR A 338 -1.37 3.40 9.42
C THR A 338 -2.12 2.07 9.31
N ALA A 339 -3.18 1.92 10.08
CA ALA A 339 -4.11 0.79 10.01
C ALA A 339 -5.39 1.23 9.32
N LEU A 340 -5.93 0.35 8.48
CA LEU A 340 -7.19 0.52 7.78
C LEU A 340 -8.08 -0.69 8.04
N ASP A 341 -9.36 -0.43 8.31
CA ASP A 341 -10.41 -1.42 8.40
C ASP A 341 -11.52 -1.01 7.42
N LEU A 342 -11.71 -1.78 6.35
CA LEU A 342 -12.72 -1.52 5.33
C LEU A 342 -14.13 -1.93 5.77
N ALA A 343 -14.26 -2.87 6.70
CA ALA A 343 -15.58 -3.28 7.19
C ALA A 343 -16.25 -2.13 7.96
N THR A 344 -15.47 -1.36 8.70
CA THR A 344 -15.93 -0.19 9.47
C THR A 344 -15.62 1.14 8.80
N LEU A 345 -14.90 1.14 7.67
CA LEU A 345 -14.39 2.33 6.96
C LEU A 345 -13.56 3.26 7.87
N THR A 346 -12.83 2.68 8.81
CA THR A 346 -11.98 3.44 9.74
C THR A 346 -10.52 3.35 9.35
N MET A 347 -9.82 4.48 9.46
CA MET A 347 -8.37 4.56 9.29
C MET A 347 -7.75 5.25 10.51
N ARG A 348 -6.68 4.68 11.04
CA ARG A 348 -5.92 5.24 12.15
C ARG A 348 -4.44 5.31 11.79
N SER A 349 -3.84 6.47 12.04
CA SER A 349 -2.42 6.69 11.83
C SER A 349 -1.72 6.97 13.16
N THR A 350 -0.57 6.36 13.37
CA THR A 350 0.30 6.56 14.52
C THR A 350 1.42 7.51 14.15
N THR A 351 1.47 8.67 14.81
CA THR A 351 2.50 9.69 14.60
C THR A 351 3.76 9.36 15.41
N ILE A 352 4.88 9.88 14.96
CA ILE A 352 6.16 9.73 15.64
C ILE A 352 6.18 10.64 16.85
N THR A 353 6.05 10.07 18.04
CA THR A 353 6.16 10.77 19.34
C THR A 353 6.97 9.90 20.31
N ALA A 354 7.36 10.46 21.45
CA ALA A 354 8.07 9.68 22.46
C ALA A 354 7.22 8.53 23.00
N THR A 355 5.94 8.77 23.22
CA THR A 355 4.98 7.75 23.69
C THR A 355 4.81 6.64 22.67
N THR A 356 4.52 6.99 21.40
CA THR A 356 4.24 5.97 20.37
C THR A 356 5.47 5.13 20.00
N LEU A 357 6.67 5.71 20.03
CA LEU A 357 7.90 4.94 19.83
C LEU A 357 8.23 4.04 21.02
N ALA A 358 7.95 4.49 22.25
CA ALA A 358 8.09 3.67 23.45
C ALA A 358 7.16 2.45 23.38
N ASP A 359 5.89 2.66 23.07
CA ASP A 359 4.90 1.60 22.91
C ASP A 359 5.28 0.60 21.80
N ALA A 360 5.71 1.11 20.65
CA ALA A 360 6.06 0.28 19.49
C ALA A 360 7.37 -0.52 19.68
N SER A 361 8.31 -0.01 20.47
CA SER A 361 9.62 -0.62 20.66
C SER A 361 9.79 -1.40 21.96
N GLY A 362 8.86 -1.22 22.91
CA GLY A 362 8.98 -1.77 24.27
C GLY A 362 10.07 -1.10 25.13
N LEU A 363 10.58 0.06 24.68
CA LEU A 363 11.55 0.87 25.45
C LEU A 363 10.83 1.89 26.33
N SER A 364 11.53 2.37 27.37
CA SER A 364 11.03 3.50 28.14
C SER A 364 11.15 4.81 27.34
N ILE A 365 10.29 5.78 27.65
CA ILE A 365 10.36 7.12 27.05
C ILE A 365 11.75 7.74 27.31
N ALA A 366 12.32 7.54 28.49
CA ALA A 366 13.65 8.03 28.84
C ALA A 366 14.74 7.45 27.91
N ALA A 367 14.68 6.16 27.60
CA ALA A 367 15.64 5.53 26.70
C ALA A 367 15.57 6.09 25.27
N ILE A 368 14.39 6.53 24.82
CA ILE A 368 14.20 7.09 23.48
C ILE A 368 14.61 8.57 23.40
N THR A 369 14.43 9.32 24.50
CA THR A 369 14.63 10.79 24.52
C THR A 369 15.99 11.22 25.05
N GLN A 370 16.75 10.33 25.70
CA GLN A 370 18.06 10.64 26.27
C GLN A 370 19.17 9.97 25.44
N THR A 371 20.26 10.71 25.23
CA THR A 371 21.50 10.10 24.74
C THR A 371 22.10 9.25 25.88
N ASP A 372 22.55 8.03 25.58
CA ASP A 372 23.37 7.28 26.51
C ASP A 372 24.58 8.15 26.86
N GLU A 373 24.67 8.63 28.10
CA GLU A 373 25.91 9.19 28.57
C GLU A 373 27.00 8.08 28.52
N PRO A 374 28.18 8.32 27.92
CA PRO A 374 29.26 7.35 27.93
C PRO A 374 29.56 7.05 29.39
N GLY A 375 29.30 5.82 29.81
CA GLY A 375 29.33 5.39 31.20
C GLY A 375 30.58 5.83 31.89
N HIS A 376 30.42 6.49 33.05
CA HIS A 376 31.44 6.56 34.06
C HIS A 376 31.93 5.12 34.34
N HIS A 377 33.09 4.78 33.80
CA HIS A 377 33.87 3.68 34.32
C HIS A 377 34.05 3.97 35.85
N ARG A 378 33.24 3.25 36.64
CA ARG A 378 33.56 3.13 38.07
C ARG A 378 34.92 2.46 38.14
N GLU A 379 35.92 3.28 38.30
CA GLU A 379 37.18 2.83 38.87
C GLU A 379 36.83 2.16 40.19
N ARG A 380 36.95 0.86 40.24
CA ARG A 380 36.96 0.11 41.49
C ARG A 380 38.39 0.18 41.99
N GLU A 381 38.58 0.93 43.06
CA GLU A 381 39.69 0.77 43.98
C GLU A 381 39.67 -0.64 44.58
#